data_745db8ba38e0353ac7d1e9150f88ccb0
#
_entry.id   745db8ba38e0353ac7d1e9150f88ccb0
#
_cell.length_a   1.000
_cell.length_b   1.000
_cell.length_c   1.000
_cell.angle_alpha   90.00
_cell.angle_beta   90.00
_cell.angle_gamma   90.00
#
_symmetry.space_group_name_H-M   'P 1'
#
loop_
_entity.id
_entity.type
_entity.pdbx_description
1 polymer ?
#
loop_
_entity_poly.entity_id
_entity_poly.type
_entity_poly.pdbx_seq_one_letter_code
_entity_poly.pdbx_strand_id
1 'polypeptide(L)'
;AKSLSMTFKHQLAKLAIEITSNSGETVQSVSIQGISISADFNIATGEFSNEAKGYITPCKTADNKYSALVLPTNPATALSMIITTDAAEDNTYEYTFNSGTISELKSGYIYTIKIGLGESVLGSVDQIEGGNSPYEPGGDVDGNAEAVTPEIPGYMVVEAPADDADALASCLDGKRGAIALKFVAGNTYKADMITVPAGITDLLLIGKEGQAKVTMKGLSVLERTLNKLTFQDLEIEGTDAKTVICAAELKENAELTVKGCYIHGVKAVYGRGKDLAQKHSTDFSRLSSFTIDDSRIYNVECVFDYGVVLAVTLNNSTLYNLSQIAFFSSKSNDTNDIKQCEPIKVTNCTLVDLKKNLVQTAGGYGYLTNYENNISILAGDAHIAYGVKGANNSAYTFVIQNNIAATGSGIKIADFTNNGAIDDTKSRAEIFPNEDVGDGGKNFTPADGITIGDPRWKK
;
A
#
# COMPACT_ATOMS: atom_id res chain seq x y z
N ALA A 1 -54.14 -12.47 -29.58
CA ALA A 1 -52.83 -12.44 -28.89
C ALA A 1 -53.11 -12.29 -27.40
N LYS A 2 -52.58 -13.18 -26.56
CA LYS A 2 -52.60 -13.01 -25.11
C LYS A 2 -51.50 -12.04 -24.74
N SER A 3 -51.81 -10.92 -24.08
CA SER A 3 -50.83 -10.02 -23.51
C SER A 3 -50.24 -10.65 -22.25
N LEU A 4 -48.93 -10.75 -22.19
CA LEU A 4 -48.20 -11.13 -20.98
C LEU A 4 -47.89 -9.86 -20.19
N SER A 5 -48.42 -9.73 -18.98
CA SER A 5 -48.08 -8.66 -18.07
C SER A 5 -46.97 -9.17 -17.14
N MET A 6 -45.84 -8.49 -17.12
CA MET A 6 -44.72 -8.79 -16.21
C MET A 6 -44.49 -7.61 -15.29
N THR A 7 -44.40 -7.88 -14.00
CA THR A 7 -44.08 -6.88 -13.00
C THR A 7 -42.65 -7.15 -12.46
N PHE A 8 -41.80 -6.15 -12.62
CA PHE A 8 -40.45 -6.20 -12.07
C PHE A 8 -40.41 -5.46 -10.72
N LYS A 9 -39.77 -6.05 -9.75
CA LYS A 9 -39.53 -5.43 -8.42
C LYS A 9 -38.05 -5.25 -8.20
N HIS A 10 -37.67 -4.11 -7.63
CA HIS A 10 -36.30 -3.89 -7.17
C HIS A 10 -35.94 -4.86 -6.06
N GLN A 11 -34.84 -5.56 -6.21
CA GLN A 11 -34.34 -6.52 -5.21
C GLN A 11 -33.31 -5.89 -4.26
N LEU A 12 -32.79 -4.72 -4.58
CA LEU A 12 -31.86 -3.98 -3.74
C LEU A 12 -32.59 -2.89 -2.96
N ALA A 13 -32.05 -2.49 -1.82
CA ALA A 13 -32.39 -1.26 -1.12
C ALA A 13 -31.60 -0.09 -1.71
N LYS A 14 -32.14 1.11 -1.62
CA LYS A 14 -31.43 2.35 -1.97
C LYS A 14 -31.21 3.19 -0.72
N LEU A 15 -29.98 3.65 -0.54
CA LEU A 15 -29.63 4.65 0.48
C LEU A 15 -29.44 6.01 -0.21
N ALA A 16 -30.07 7.04 0.36
CA ALA A 16 -29.85 8.44 0.05
C ALA A 16 -29.24 9.08 1.30
N ILE A 17 -28.04 9.62 1.22
CA ILE A 17 -27.26 10.09 2.36
C ILE A 17 -27.03 11.59 2.19
N GLU A 18 -27.31 12.35 3.22
CA GLU A 18 -27.08 13.78 3.31
C GLU A 18 -26.27 14.10 4.56
N ILE A 19 -25.16 14.82 4.39
CA ILE A 19 -24.22 15.11 5.48
C ILE A 19 -24.20 16.61 5.72
N THR A 20 -24.32 17.02 6.98
CA THR A 20 -24.28 18.42 7.41
C THR A 20 -23.08 18.64 8.31
N SER A 21 -22.27 19.67 8.01
CA SER A 21 -21.21 20.15 8.88
C SER A 21 -21.42 21.62 9.18
N ASN A 22 -21.39 22.02 10.45
CA ASN A 22 -21.49 23.44 10.87
C ASN A 22 -20.12 24.12 10.90
N SER A 23 -19.02 23.36 10.88
CA SER A 23 -17.64 23.86 10.87
C SER A 23 -17.16 24.29 9.48
N GLY A 24 -17.95 24.02 8.44
CA GLY A 24 -17.60 24.34 7.05
C GLY A 24 -16.63 23.36 6.39
N GLU A 25 -16.42 22.21 7.02
CA GLU A 25 -15.60 21.15 6.47
C GLU A 25 -16.21 20.55 5.20
N THR A 26 -15.35 20.13 4.29
CA THR A 26 -15.75 19.45 3.06
C THR A 26 -15.60 17.95 3.21
N VAL A 27 -16.68 17.20 2.93
CA VAL A 27 -16.61 15.73 2.96
C VAL A 27 -15.74 15.22 1.81
N GLN A 28 -14.69 14.51 2.16
CA GLN A 28 -13.73 13.92 1.21
C GLN A 28 -14.12 12.50 0.83
N SER A 29 -14.57 11.70 1.77
CA SER A 29 -15.02 10.34 1.49
C SER A 29 -16.13 9.88 2.43
N VAL A 30 -16.93 8.93 1.94
CA VAL A 30 -17.96 8.21 2.71
C VAL A 30 -17.81 6.74 2.43
N SER A 31 -17.87 5.91 3.47
CA SER A 31 -17.81 4.45 3.38
C SER A 31 -18.85 3.82 4.30
N ILE A 32 -19.67 2.91 3.80
CA ILE A 32 -20.63 2.12 4.58
C ILE A 32 -20.00 0.78 4.85
N GLN A 33 -19.85 0.43 6.12
CA GLN A 33 -19.17 -0.79 6.58
C GLN A 33 -20.15 -1.83 7.11
N GLY A 34 -19.72 -3.09 7.13
CA GLY A 34 -20.52 -4.21 7.62
C GLY A 34 -21.65 -4.65 6.69
N ILE A 35 -21.73 -4.06 5.49
CA ILE A 35 -22.78 -4.34 4.52
C ILE A 35 -22.45 -5.55 3.65
N SER A 36 -23.48 -6.26 3.18
CA SER A 36 -23.31 -7.34 2.21
C SER A 36 -23.02 -6.74 0.84
N ILE A 37 -21.86 -7.10 0.25
CA ILE A 37 -21.37 -6.57 -1.03
C ILE A 37 -21.55 -7.56 -2.19
N SER A 38 -21.79 -8.83 -1.88
CA SER A 38 -22.16 -9.87 -2.84
C SER A 38 -23.06 -10.90 -2.20
N ALA A 39 -23.92 -11.52 -3.00
CA ALA A 39 -24.77 -12.63 -2.61
C ALA A 39 -25.23 -13.40 -3.84
N ASP A 40 -25.60 -14.66 -3.66
CA ASP A 40 -26.32 -15.42 -4.67
C ASP A 40 -27.80 -15.05 -4.61
N PHE A 41 -28.43 -14.84 -5.78
CA PHE A 41 -29.83 -14.52 -5.87
C PHE A 41 -30.59 -15.67 -6.54
N ASN A 42 -31.57 -16.25 -5.81
CA ASN A 42 -32.45 -17.25 -6.35
C ASN A 42 -33.65 -16.59 -7.05
N ILE A 43 -33.68 -16.63 -8.36
CA ILE A 43 -34.72 -16.01 -9.19
C ILE A 43 -36.11 -16.63 -8.92
N ALA A 44 -36.17 -17.91 -8.53
CA ALA A 44 -37.43 -18.59 -8.31
C ALA A 44 -38.09 -18.23 -6.97
N THR A 45 -37.28 -18.01 -5.92
CA THR A 45 -37.76 -17.65 -4.58
C THR A 45 -37.66 -16.17 -4.27
N GLY A 46 -36.80 -15.44 -4.97
CA GLY A 46 -36.50 -14.04 -4.68
C GLY A 46 -35.62 -13.84 -3.46
N GLU A 47 -34.90 -14.87 -3.02
CA GLU A 47 -34.08 -14.85 -1.81
C GLU A 47 -32.60 -14.70 -2.13
N PHE A 48 -31.88 -14.03 -1.22
CA PHE A 48 -30.42 -13.92 -1.23
C PHE A 48 -29.81 -14.97 -0.30
N SER A 49 -28.65 -15.49 -0.66
CA SER A 49 -27.85 -16.44 0.11
C SER A 49 -26.34 -16.23 -0.13
N ASN A 50 -25.49 -16.89 0.64
CA ASN A 50 -24.03 -16.81 0.51
C ASN A 50 -23.50 -15.37 0.50
N GLU A 51 -23.99 -14.55 1.42
CA GLU A 51 -23.62 -13.14 1.54
C GLU A 51 -22.17 -12.99 2.02
N ALA A 52 -21.40 -12.15 1.32
CA ALA A 52 -20.10 -11.68 1.78
C ALA A 52 -20.22 -10.25 2.30
N LYS A 53 -19.71 -10.01 3.52
CA LYS A 53 -19.68 -8.69 4.15
C LYS A 53 -18.45 -7.89 3.70
N GLY A 54 -18.61 -6.57 3.64
CA GLY A 54 -17.54 -5.66 3.23
C GLY A 54 -17.93 -4.21 3.46
N TYR A 55 -17.44 -3.34 2.59
CA TYR A 55 -17.83 -1.94 2.59
C TYR A 55 -18.23 -1.47 1.19
N ILE A 56 -19.02 -0.41 1.14
CA ILE A 56 -19.44 0.26 -0.10
C ILE A 56 -19.07 1.73 0.01
N THR A 57 -18.47 2.28 -1.04
CA THR A 57 -18.31 3.72 -1.22
C THR A 57 -19.52 4.25 -2.00
N PRO A 58 -20.41 5.03 -1.37
CA PRO A 58 -21.55 5.62 -2.05
C PRO A 58 -21.13 6.59 -3.15
N CYS A 59 -21.92 6.67 -4.22
CA CYS A 59 -21.69 7.62 -5.29
C CYS A 59 -22.09 9.03 -4.85
N LYS A 60 -21.18 10.01 -4.98
CA LYS A 60 -21.49 11.42 -4.76
C LYS A 60 -22.47 11.91 -5.84
N THR A 61 -23.63 12.40 -5.43
CA THR A 61 -24.69 12.90 -6.32
C THR A 61 -24.75 14.43 -6.37
N ALA A 62 -24.38 15.08 -5.27
CA ALA A 62 -24.21 16.53 -5.13
C ALA A 62 -23.26 16.80 -3.95
N ASP A 63 -23.01 18.07 -3.64
CA ASP A 63 -22.23 18.42 -2.46
C ASP A 63 -22.90 17.89 -1.20
N ASN A 64 -22.12 17.13 -0.42
CA ASN A 64 -22.56 16.46 0.81
C ASN A 64 -23.76 15.49 0.62
N LYS A 65 -24.07 15.10 -0.61
CA LYS A 65 -25.14 14.14 -0.92
C LYS A 65 -24.59 12.92 -1.65
N TYR A 66 -24.95 11.74 -1.16
CA TYR A 66 -24.45 10.48 -1.65
C TYR A 66 -25.60 9.48 -1.84
N SER A 67 -25.40 8.50 -2.70
CA SER A 67 -26.36 7.42 -2.92
C SER A 67 -25.67 6.08 -3.12
N ALA A 68 -26.26 5.02 -2.59
CA ALA A 68 -25.82 3.66 -2.81
C ALA A 68 -27.00 2.72 -3.04
N LEU A 69 -26.80 1.70 -3.89
CA LEU A 69 -27.64 0.53 -3.98
C LEU A 69 -26.99 -0.60 -3.18
N VAL A 70 -27.73 -1.17 -2.25
CA VAL A 70 -27.21 -2.12 -1.27
C VAL A 70 -28.07 -3.38 -1.23
N LEU A 71 -27.46 -4.51 -0.87
CA LEU A 71 -28.22 -5.72 -0.57
C LEU A 71 -29.12 -5.51 0.66
N PRO A 72 -30.30 -6.12 0.70
CA PRO A 72 -31.12 -6.11 1.91
C PRO A 72 -30.32 -6.59 3.10
N THR A 73 -30.47 -5.94 4.24
CA THR A 73 -29.66 -6.24 5.43
C THR A 73 -30.53 -6.25 6.68
N ASN A 74 -30.46 -7.33 7.44
CA ASN A 74 -31.14 -7.49 8.71
C ASN A 74 -30.23 -8.23 9.71
N PRO A 75 -29.90 -7.70 10.88
CA PRO A 75 -30.27 -6.35 11.33
C PRO A 75 -29.37 -5.26 10.70
N ALA A 76 -29.96 -4.11 10.42
CA ALA A 76 -29.22 -2.94 9.95
C ALA A 76 -28.27 -2.36 11.02
N THR A 77 -28.48 -2.68 12.27
CA THR A 77 -27.65 -2.25 13.42
C THR A 77 -26.20 -2.75 13.38
N ALA A 78 -25.88 -3.69 12.49
CA ALA A 78 -24.50 -4.14 12.24
C ALA A 78 -23.73 -3.22 11.28
N LEU A 79 -24.36 -2.15 10.79
CA LEU A 79 -23.78 -1.22 9.83
C LEU A 79 -23.22 0.00 10.55
N SER A 80 -22.09 0.49 10.05
CA SER A 80 -21.58 1.83 10.36
C SER A 80 -21.22 2.59 9.10
N MET A 81 -21.11 3.89 9.22
CA MET A 81 -20.68 4.77 8.13
C MET A 81 -19.50 5.59 8.62
N ILE A 82 -18.39 5.50 7.90
CA ILE A 82 -17.20 6.31 8.14
C ILE A 82 -17.20 7.46 7.14
N ILE A 83 -17.05 8.67 7.66
CA ILE A 83 -17.03 9.92 6.90
C ILE A 83 -15.71 10.60 7.17
N THR A 84 -14.95 10.94 6.12
CA THR A 84 -13.72 11.76 6.27
C THR A 84 -13.94 13.13 5.66
N THR A 85 -13.34 14.15 6.29
CA THR A 85 -13.39 15.55 5.87
C THR A 85 -12.00 16.09 5.59
N ASP A 86 -11.91 17.33 5.15
CA ASP A 86 -10.66 18.06 4.94
C ASP A 86 -10.17 18.81 6.19
N ALA A 87 -10.79 18.59 7.36
CA ALA A 87 -10.32 19.17 8.61
C ALA A 87 -8.89 18.76 8.94
N ALA A 88 -8.11 19.66 9.52
CA ALA A 88 -6.72 19.39 9.90
C ALA A 88 -6.60 18.44 11.10
N GLU A 89 -7.57 18.48 12.00
CA GLU A 89 -7.70 17.62 13.18
C GLU A 89 -9.13 17.08 13.22
N ASP A 90 -9.37 15.97 13.89
CA ASP A 90 -10.69 15.33 14.04
C ASP A 90 -11.45 15.20 12.70
N ASN A 91 -10.76 14.77 11.67
CA ASN A 91 -11.27 14.72 10.30
C ASN A 91 -12.05 13.45 9.94
N THR A 92 -12.30 12.58 10.89
CA THR A 92 -13.00 11.31 10.67
C THR A 92 -14.14 11.14 11.67
N TYR A 93 -15.31 10.83 11.16
CA TYR A 93 -16.54 10.66 11.91
C TYR A 93 -17.12 9.28 11.68
N GLU A 94 -17.69 8.66 12.70
CA GLU A 94 -18.42 7.42 12.59
C GLU A 94 -19.90 7.64 12.95
N TYR A 95 -20.77 7.15 12.07
CA TYR A 95 -22.20 7.05 12.32
C TYR A 95 -22.58 5.57 12.41
N THR A 96 -23.14 5.14 13.53
CA THR A 96 -23.61 3.77 13.72
C THR A 96 -25.14 3.72 13.55
N PHE A 97 -25.60 2.81 12.72
CA PHE A 97 -27.03 2.55 12.58
C PHE A 97 -27.56 1.96 13.87
N ASN A 98 -28.64 2.49 14.39
CA ASN A 98 -29.25 2.00 15.61
C ASN A 98 -30.66 1.44 15.37
N SER A 99 -31.06 0.50 16.23
CA SER A 99 -32.35 -0.20 16.11
C SER A 99 -33.59 0.68 16.36
N GLY A 100 -33.40 1.91 16.84
CA GLY A 100 -34.50 2.84 17.07
C GLY A 100 -34.97 3.54 15.80
N THR A 101 -34.17 3.50 14.75
CA THR A 101 -34.42 4.24 13.52
C THR A 101 -34.56 3.34 12.30
N ILE A 102 -33.60 2.45 12.03
CA ILE A 102 -33.72 1.44 10.97
C ILE A 102 -33.33 0.08 11.55
N SER A 103 -34.28 -0.84 11.65
CA SER A 103 -34.01 -2.22 12.09
C SER A 103 -33.53 -3.11 10.92
N GLU A 104 -33.93 -2.82 9.71
CA GLU A 104 -33.59 -3.58 8.51
C GLU A 104 -33.62 -2.71 7.25
N LEU A 105 -32.82 -3.07 6.24
CA LEU A 105 -32.88 -2.53 4.88
C LEU A 105 -33.61 -3.52 4.00
N LYS A 106 -34.81 -3.18 3.53
CA LYS A 106 -35.67 -4.05 2.71
C LYS A 106 -35.45 -3.88 1.23
N SER A 107 -35.60 -4.95 0.46
CA SER A 107 -35.66 -4.92 -0.99
C SER A 107 -36.74 -3.96 -1.51
N GLY A 108 -36.39 -3.11 -2.47
CA GLY A 108 -37.33 -2.19 -3.11
C GLY A 108 -37.64 -0.92 -2.30
N TYR A 109 -36.94 -0.66 -1.20
CA TYR A 109 -37.15 0.53 -0.37
C TYR A 109 -36.01 1.52 -0.51
N ILE A 110 -36.34 2.81 -0.36
CA ILE A 110 -35.38 3.91 -0.24
C ILE A 110 -35.36 4.40 1.20
N TYR A 111 -34.17 4.57 1.75
CA TYR A 111 -33.90 5.11 3.08
C TYR A 111 -33.13 6.41 2.94
N THR A 112 -33.64 7.47 3.55
CA THR A 112 -32.94 8.76 3.62
C THR A 112 -32.19 8.85 4.95
N ILE A 113 -30.88 9.03 4.90
CA ILE A 113 -30.03 9.09 6.07
C ILE A 113 -29.40 10.49 6.13
N LYS A 114 -29.71 11.23 7.21
CA LYS A 114 -29.17 12.55 7.46
C LYS A 114 -28.23 12.48 8.63
N ILE A 115 -27.03 12.98 8.41
CA ILE A 115 -25.94 12.89 9.38
C ILE A 115 -25.39 14.28 9.63
N GLY A 116 -25.41 14.71 10.91
CA GLY A 116 -24.66 15.86 11.39
C GLY A 116 -23.26 15.44 11.81
N LEU A 117 -22.22 16.18 11.44
CA LEU A 117 -20.87 15.93 11.91
C LEU A 117 -20.63 16.59 13.27
N GLY A 118 -20.22 15.79 14.26
CA GLY A 118 -19.99 16.25 15.63
C GLY A 118 -21.28 16.83 16.27
N GLU A 119 -21.18 18.03 16.83
CA GLU A 119 -22.32 18.75 17.43
C GLU A 119 -23.19 19.53 16.40
N SER A 120 -23.07 19.19 15.12
CA SER A 120 -23.81 19.87 14.06
C SER A 120 -25.32 19.68 14.22
N VAL A 121 -26.08 20.76 14.17
CA VAL A 121 -27.53 20.70 14.20
C VAL A 121 -28.04 20.22 12.83
N LEU A 122 -28.77 19.12 12.84
CA LEU A 122 -29.43 18.61 11.64
C LEU A 122 -30.48 19.60 11.14
N GLY A 123 -30.36 20.00 9.89
CA GLY A 123 -31.40 20.85 9.23
C GLY A 123 -32.71 20.08 9.11
N SER A 124 -33.84 20.80 9.10
CA SER A 124 -35.14 20.21 8.82
C SER A 124 -35.16 19.59 7.42
N VAL A 125 -35.70 18.38 7.31
CA VAL A 125 -35.81 17.66 6.05
C VAL A 125 -36.93 18.26 5.22
N ASP A 126 -36.61 18.77 4.05
CA ASP A 126 -37.63 18.80 2.99
C ASP A 126 -37.86 17.36 2.52
N GLN A 127 -39.09 16.88 2.67
CA GLN A 127 -39.48 15.57 2.16
C GLN A 127 -38.98 15.46 0.71
N ILE A 128 -38.21 14.44 0.40
CA ILE A 128 -37.95 14.09 -0.99
C ILE A 128 -39.29 13.64 -1.53
N GLU A 129 -40.01 14.56 -2.20
CA GLU A 129 -41.23 14.21 -2.90
C GLU A 129 -40.92 13.06 -3.83
N GLY A 130 -41.65 11.96 -3.65
CA GLY A 130 -41.54 10.75 -4.46
C GLY A 130 -41.98 10.98 -5.88
N GLY A 131 -41.21 11.76 -6.62
CA GLY A 131 -41.37 11.88 -8.07
C GLY A 131 -40.92 10.61 -8.73
N ASN A 132 -41.86 9.78 -9.21
CA ASN A 132 -41.63 8.60 -10.05
C ASN A 132 -40.47 7.66 -9.64
N SER A 133 -40.17 7.55 -8.36
CA SER A 133 -39.19 6.58 -7.87
C SER A 133 -39.83 5.19 -7.86
N PRO A 134 -39.22 4.18 -8.45
CA PRO A 134 -39.72 2.81 -8.40
C PRO A 134 -39.52 2.16 -7.01
N TYR A 135 -39.00 2.92 -6.04
CA TYR A 135 -38.76 2.48 -4.65
C TYR A 135 -39.86 2.99 -3.72
N GLU A 136 -40.28 2.13 -2.81
CA GLU A 136 -41.17 2.51 -1.70
C GLU A 136 -40.39 3.28 -0.63
N PRO A 137 -41.01 4.27 0.06
CA PRO A 137 -40.36 4.96 1.18
C PRO A 137 -40.05 3.96 2.31
N GLY A 138 -38.78 3.85 2.68
CA GLY A 138 -38.32 2.97 3.78
C GLY A 138 -38.20 3.65 5.13
N GLY A 139 -38.25 4.99 5.13
CA GLY A 139 -38.11 5.82 6.31
C GLY A 139 -36.91 6.77 6.24
N ASP A 140 -36.97 7.78 7.07
CA ASP A 140 -35.90 8.76 7.28
C ASP A 140 -35.17 8.46 8.60
N VAL A 141 -33.88 8.64 8.58
CA VAL A 141 -33.03 8.47 9.77
C VAL A 141 -32.17 9.70 9.94
N ASP A 142 -32.25 10.25 11.11
CA ASP A 142 -31.41 11.38 11.51
C ASP A 142 -30.48 10.95 12.67
N GLY A 143 -29.26 11.44 12.65
CA GLY A 143 -28.29 11.16 13.70
C GLY A 143 -27.01 11.95 13.52
N ASN A 144 -26.23 12.04 14.58
CA ASN A 144 -24.91 12.63 14.53
C ASN A 144 -23.85 11.55 14.39
N ALA A 145 -22.87 11.79 13.54
CA ALA A 145 -21.63 11.03 13.50
C ALA A 145 -20.67 11.61 14.54
N GLU A 146 -20.13 10.75 15.37
CA GLU A 146 -19.11 11.15 16.34
C GLU A 146 -17.73 11.19 15.68
N ALA A 147 -16.90 12.15 16.08
CA ALA A 147 -15.51 12.17 15.67
C ALA A 147 -14.81 10.94 16.24
N VAL A 148 -14.17 10.18 15.38
CA VAL A 148 -13.39 9.00 15.75
C VAL A 148 -12.01 9.11 15.18
N THR A 149 -11.02 8.64 15.91
CA THR A 149 -9.70 8.37 15.35
C THR A 149 -9.73 6.95 14.82
N PRO A 150 -9.88 6.72 13.51
CA PRO A 150 -9.86 5.37 12.98
C PRO A 150 -8.52 4.74 13.32
N GLU A 151 -8.52 3.48 13.66
CA GLU A 151 -7.29 2.75 14.01
C GLU A 151 -6.23 2.89 12.91
N ILE A 152 -6.67 2.86 11.65
CA ILE A 152 -5.83 3.13 10.47
C ILE A 152 -6.69 3.88 9.45
N PRO A 153 -6.49 5.20 9.29
CA PRO A 153 -7.30 6.02 8.40
C PRO A 153 -7.35 5.51 6.97
N GLY A 154 -8.54 5.41 6.40
CA GLY A 154 -8.76 5.01 5.01
C GLY A 154 -8.73 3.50 4.75
N TYR A 155 -8.54 2.67 5.78
CA TYR A 155 -8.49 1.22 5.65
C TYR A 155 -9.52 0.51 6.53
N MET A 156 -10.11 -0.55 6.02
CA MET A 156 -10.77 -1.55 6.87
C MET A 156 -9.69 -2.40 7.53
N VAL A 157 -9.70 -2.44 8.86
CA VAL A 157 -8.71 -3.20 9.64
C VAL A 157 -9.13 -4.66 9.75
N VAL A 158 -8.21 -5.55 9.45
CA VAL A 158 -8.31 -7.00 9.67
C VAL A 158 -7.18 -7.38 10.60
N GLU A 159 -7.50 -7.99 11.74
CA GLU A 159 -6.45 -8.53 12.61
C GLU A 159 -5.88 -9.81 12.01
N ALA A 160 -4.57 -9.88 11.93
CA ALA A 160 -3.88 -11.07 11.48
C ALA A 160 -4.05 -12.19 12.55
N PRO A 161 -4.52 -13.38 12.18
CA PRO A 161 -4.55 -14.51 13.10
C PRO A 161 -3.14 -14.90 13.53
N ALA A 162 -2.90 -14.93 14.85
CA ALA A 162 -1.65 -15.41 15.42
C ALA A 162 -1.71 -16.94 15.59
N ASP A 163 -0.56 -17.59 15.49
CA ASP A 163 -0.37 -19.01 15.77
C ASP A 163 -1.19 -19.99 14.90
N ASP A 164 -1.83 -19.51 13.84
CA ASP A 164 -2.61 -20.30 12.89
C ASP A 164 -2.23 -19.93 11.45
N ALA A 165 -1.42 -20.77 10.82
CA ALA A 165 -0.87 -20.51 9.49
C ALA A 165 -1.94 -20.55 8.38
N ASP A 166 -2.93 -21.43 8.49
CA ASP A 166 -4.01 -21.59 7.50
C ASP A 166 -5.00 -20.44 7.61
N ALA A 167 -5.35 -20.04 8.84
CA ALA A 167 -6.18 -18.86 9.07
C ALA A 167 -5.50 -17.58 8.58
N LEU A 168 -4.18 -17.43 8.80
CA LEU A 168 -3.43 -16.29 8.29
C LEU A 168 -3.36 -16.28 6.76
N ALA A 169 -3.17 -17.43 6.14
CA ALA A 169 -3.09 -17.54 4.68
C ALA A 169 -4.39 -17.11 3.98
N SER A 170 -5.54 -17.29 4.63
CA SER A 170 -6.88 -17.01 4.10
C SER A 170 -7.61 -15.84 4.78
N CYS A 171 -6.96 -15.10 5.68
CA CYS A 171 -7.61 -14.05 6.49
C CYS A 171 -8.20 -12.89 5.64
N LEU A 172 -7.77 -12.74 4.41
CA LEU A 172 -8.25 -11.75 3.47
C LEU A 172 -9.40 -12.25 2.57
N ASP A 173 -9.78 -13.52 2.67
CA ASP A 173 -10.83 -14.11 1.83
C ASP A 173 -12.15 -13.33 1.96
N GLY A 174 -12.77 -13.04 0.82
CA GLY A 174 -14.00 -12.26 0.74
C GLY A 174 -13.85 -10.76 1.04
N LYS A 175 -12.66 -10.27 1.39
CA LYS A 175 -12.42 -8.83 1.61
C LYS A 175 -12.26 -8.10 0.28
N ARG A 176 -12.57 -6.79 0.29
CA ARG A 176 -12.47 -5.91 -0.88
C ARG A 176 -12.07 -4.50 -0.47
N GLY A 177 -11.56 -3.72 -1.43
CA GLY A 177 -11.19 -2.32 -1.28
C GLY A 177 -9.88 -2.10 -0.53
N ALA A 178 -9.77 -1.05 0.28
CA ALA A 178 -8.57 -0.75 1.05
C ALA A 178 -8.57 -1.51 2.38
N ILE A 179 -7.63 -2.43 2.54
CA ILE A 179 -7.51 -3.32 3.70
C ILE A 179 -6.18 -3.09 4.40
N ALA A 180 -6.23 -2.92 5.72
CA ALA A 180 -5.06 -3.01 6.59
C ALA A 180 -5.06 -4.35 7.33
N LEU A 181 -4.08 -5.19 7.06
CA LEU A 181 -3.81 -6.41 7.81
C LEU A 181 -2.86 -6.07 8.96
N LYS A 182 -3.41 -6.09 10.18
CA LYS A 182 -2.71 -5.65 11.38
C LYS A 182 -2.07 -6.84 12.10
N PHE A 183 -0.78 -6.72 12.39
CA PHE A 183 0.03 -7.65 13.16
C PHE A 183 0.44 -7.02 14.49
N VAL A 184 0.26 -7.72 15.59
CA VAL A 184 0.59 -7.22 16.94
C VAL A 184 1.96 -7.75 17.36
N ALA A 185 2.83 -6.87 17.87
CA ALA A 185 4.14 -7.25 18.37
C ALA A 185 4.04 -8.26 19.52
N GLY A 186 5.00 -9.18 19.56
CA GLY A 186 5.03 -10.26 20.58
C GLY A 186 4.27 -11.52 20.16
N ASN A 187 3.40 -11.46 19.15
CA ASN A 187 2.77 -12.65 18.60
C ASN A 187 3.66 -13.29 17.51
N THR A 188 3.43 -14.56 17.26
CA THR A 188 4.10 -15.32 16.19
C THR A 188 3.17 -15.44 14.99
N TYR A 189 3.68 -15.01 13.83
CA TYR A 189 2.94 -15.10 12.58
C TYR A 189 3.73 -15.95 11.59
N LYS A 190 3.10 -17.01 11.10
CA LYS A 190 3.68 -17.88 10.07
C LYS A 190 2.64 -18.19 9.02
N ALA A 191 2.96 -17.99 7.76
CA ALA A 191 2.11 -18.36 6.65
C ALA A 191 2.95 -18.91 5.50
N ASP A 192 2.44 -19.92 4.83
CA ASP A 192 3.04 -20.34 3.57
C ASP A 192 2.89 -19.24 2.53
N MET A 193 1.67 -18.89 2.20
CA MET A 193 1.34 -17.84 1.24
C MET A 193 0.07 -17.13 1.71
N ILE A 194 0.11 -15.81 1.81
CA ILE A 194 -1.10 -15.02 2.08
C ILE A 194 -1.77 -14.73 0.75
N THR A 195 -3.01 -15.17 0.59
CA THR A 195 -3.81 -14.91 -0.61
C THR A 195 -4.44 -13.53 -0.52
N VAL A 196 -4.21 -12.72 -1.55
CA VAL A 196 -4.85 -11.40 -1.70
C VAL A 196 -5.95 -11.52 -2.75
N PRO A 197 -7.24 -11.52 -2.36
CA PRO A 197 -8.35 -11.72 -3.28
C PRO A 197 -8.48 -10.63 -4.32
N ALA A 198 -9.13 -10.97 -5.42
CA ALA A 198 -9.63 -10.00 -6.37
C ALA A 198 -10.57 -8.98 -5.70
N GLY A 199 -10.39 -7.71 -6.02
CA GLY A 199 -11.20 -6.63 -5.45
C GLY A 199 -10.58 -5.92 -4.25
N ILE A 200 -9.49 -6.41 -3.65
CA ILE A 200 -8.66 -5.58 -2.78
C ILE A 200 -7.88 -4.60 -3.67
N THR A 201 -8.09 -3.30 -3.43
CA THR A 201 -7.46 -2.23 -4.22
C THR A 201 -6.20 -1.68 -3.58
N ASP A 202 -6.16 -1.66 -2.27
CA ASP A 202 -5.04 -1.15 -1.48
C ASP A 202 -4.82 -2.09 -0.29
N LEU A 203 -3.59 -2.58 -0.13
CA LEU A 203 -3.23 -3.48 0.95
C LEU A 203 -2.10 -2.89 1.77
N LEU A 204 -2.35 -2.71 3.06
CA LEU A 204 -1.38 -2.32 4.06
C LEU A 204 -1.17 -3.49 5.03
N LEU A 205 0.03 -4.04 5.07
CA LEU A 205 0.47 -4.94 6.14
C LEU A 205 1.19 -4.11 7.17
N ILE A 206 0.68 -4.04 8.40
CA ILE A 206 1.20 -3.13 9.42
C ILE A 206 1.44 -3.81 10.76
N GLY A 207 2.62 -3.57 11.34
CA GLY A 207 2.91 -3.89 12.73
C GLY A 207 2.27 -2.85 13.67
N LYS A 208 1.70 -3.32 14.77
CA LYS A 208 1.11 -2.48 15.82
C LYS A 208 1.85 -2.70 17.15
N GLU A 209 2.01 -1.61 17.91
CA GLU A 209 2.69 -1.63 19.22
C GLU A 209 4.18 -2.02 19.14
N GLY A 210 4.78 -1.85 17.98
CA GLY A 210 6.16 -2.20 17.67
C GLY A 210 6.28 -3.07 16.42
N GLN A 211 7.51 -3.49 16.13
CA GLN A 211 7.79 -4.30 14.96
C GLN A 211 7.29 -5.75 15.18
N ALA A 212 6.26 -6.16 14.47
CA ALA A 212 5.75 -7.52 14.51
C ALA A 212 6.56 -8.42 13.56
N LYS A 213 6.86 -9.65 13.99
CA LYS A 213 7.60 -10.62 13.17
C LYS A 213 6.65 -11.53 12.39
N VAL A 214 6.84 -11.58 11.09
CA VAL A 214 6.06 -12.40 10.16
C VAL A 214 7.00 -13.28 9.33
N THR A 215 6.86 -14.59 9.43
CA THR A 215 7.55 -15.55 8.56
C THR A 215 6.61 -16.01 7.46
N MET A 216 6.96 -15.80 6.18
CA MET A 216 6.08 -16.13 5.08
C MET A 216 6.83 -16.59 3.82
N LYS A 217 6.14 -17.32 2.93
CA LYS A 217 6.62 -17.56 1.56
C LYS A 217 6.32 -16.38 0.63
N GLY A 218 5.33 -15.54 0.95
CA GLY A 218 5.00 -14.36 0.19
C GLY A 218 3.50 -14.08 0.08
N LEU A 219 3.16 -13.20 -0.86
CA LEU A 219 1.80 -12.82 -1.20
C LEU A 219 1.42 -13.39 -2.57
N SER A 220 0.23 -13.96 -2.68
CA SER A 220 -0.39 -14.31 -3.95
C SER A 220 -1.51 -13.31 -4.24
N VAL A 221 -1.31 -12.43 -5.21
CA VAL A 221 -2.32 -11.40 -5.58
C VAL A 221 -3.12 -11.91 -6.76
N LEU A 222 -4.44 -12.01 -6.59
CA LEU A 222 -5.37 -12.45 -7.62
C LEU A 222 -5.83 -11.26 -8.48
N GLU A 223 -5.96 -11.48 -9.78
CA GLU A 223 -6.55 -10.55 -10.75
C GLU A 223 -5.90 -9.15 -10.84
N ARG A 224 -4.70 -8.96 -10.35
CA ARG A 224 -3.93 -7.69 -10.50
C ARG A 224 -4.71 -6.44 -10.08
N THR A 225 -5.47 -6.49 -9.00
CA THR A 225 -6.35 -5.38 -8.59
C THR A 225 -5.67 -4.34 -7.70
N LEU A 226 -4.54 -4.65 -7.07
CA LEU A 226 -3.85 -3.75 -6.16
C LEU A 226 -3.31 -2.50 -6.86
N ASN A 227 -3.77 -1.32 -6.42
CA ASN A 227 -3.19 -0.03 -6.77
C ASN A 227 -2.01 0.31 -5.85
N LYS A 228 -2.08 -0.13 -4.59
CA LYS A 228 -1.09 0.17 -3.57
C LYS A 228 -0.83 -1.05 -2.68
N LEU A 229 0.43 -1.36 -2.48
CA LEU A 229 0.91 -2.34 -1.51
C LEU A 229 1.90 -1.68 -0.58
N THR A 230 1.63 -1.75 0.72
CA THR A 230 2.51 -1.18 1.74
C THR A 230 2.83 -2.22 2.80
N PHE A 231 4.11 -2.34 3.14
CA PHE A 231 4.61 -3.03 4.32
C PHE A 231 5.07 -1.96 5.29
N GLN A 232 4.57 -1.99 6.52
CA GLN A 232 4.90 -0.99 7.51
C GLN A 232 5.17 -1.60 8.90
N ASP A 233 6.26 -1.20 9.53
CA ASP A 233 6.62 -1.58 10.91
C ASP A 233 6.62 -3.10 11.15
N LEU A 234 7.17 -3.88 10.20
CA LEU A 234 7.23 -5.33 10.24
C LEU A 234 8.67 -5.86 10.19
N GLU A 235 8.93 -6.93 10.93
CA GLU A 235 10.04 -7.84 10.63
C GLU A 235 9.52 -8.94 9.72
N ILE A 236 10.01 -9.01 8.47
CA ILE A 236 9.61 -10.02 7.51
C ILE A 236 10.77 -10.96 7.24
N GLU A 237 10.57 -12.23 7.57
CA GLU A 237 11.51 -13.31 7.31
C GLU A 237 10.94 -14.27 6.28
N GLY A 238 11.73 -14.62 5.26
CA GLY A 238 11.35 -15.67 4.31
C GLY A 238 11.40 -17.05 4.94
N THR A 239 10.52 -17.94 4.52
CA THR A 239 10.58 -19.36 4.93
C THR A 239 11.81 -20.06 4.38
N ASP A 240 12.36 -19.56 3.28
CA ASP A 240 13.63 -20.01 2.68
C ASP A 240 14.27 -18.87 1.85
N ALA A 241 15.54 -19.03 1.52
CA ALA A 241 16.31 -18.06 0.72
C ALA A 241 15.83 -17.95 -0.75
N LYS A 242 14.79 -18.64 -1.16
CA LYS A 242 14.17 -18.53 -2.49
C LYS A 242 12.86 -17.76 -2.45
N THR A 243 12.41 -17.39 -1.26
CA THR A 243 11.18 -16.63 -1.05
C THR A 243 11.24 -15.29 -1.77
N VAL A 244 10.22 -14.99 -2.54
CA VAL A 244 9.94 -13.66 -3.08
C VAL A 244 8.68 -13.16 -2.39
N ILE A 245 8.79 -12.09 -1.59
CA ILE A 245 7.67 -11.64 -0.76
C ILE A 245 6.45 -11.28 -1.62
N CYS A 246 6.65 -10.50 -2.67
CA CYS A 246 5.61 -10.21 -3.64
C CYS A 246 6.01 -10.77 -5.02
N ALA A 247 5.61 -12.00 -5.29
CA ALA A 247 5.85 -12.69 -6.55
C ALA A 247 4.77 -12.40 -7.60
N ALA A 248 3.79 -11.60 -7.24
CA ALA A 248 2.60 -11.39 -8.03
C ALA A 248 2.76 -10.23 -9.01
N GLU A 249 1.98 -10.30 -10.06
CA GLU A 249 1.79 -9.18 -10.96
C GLU A 249 0.80 -8.21 -10.32
N LEU A 250 1.30 -7.05 -9.88
CA LEU A 250 0.44 -5.97 -9.42
C LEU A 250 -0.25 -5.30 -10.60
N LYS A 251 -1.28 -4.51 -10.33
CA LYS A 251 -1.93 -3.69 -11.36
C LYS A 251 -0.90 -2.78 -12.04
N GLU A 252 -1.09 -2.53 -13.32
CA GLU A 252 -0.27 -1.56 -14.04
C GLU A 252 -0.28 -0.20 -13.31
N ASN A 253 0.91 0.34 -13.08
CA ASN A 253 1.15 1.58 -12.32
C ASN A 253 0.82 1.51 -10.82
N ALA A 254 0.85 0.34 -10.21
CA ALA A 254 0.74 0.21 -8.76
C ALA A 254 1.92 0.87 -8.02
N GLU A 255 1.68 1.26 -6.78
CA GLU A 255 2.69 1.76 -5.86
C GLU A 255 3.10 0.66 -4.87
N LEU A 256 4.40 0.52 -4.63
CA LEU A 256 4.95 -0.37 -3.60
C LEU A 256 5.75 0.44 -2.59
N THR A 257 5.41 0.29 -1.31
CA THR A 257 6.10 0.98 -0.21
C THR A 257 6.54 -0.02 0.87
N VAL A 258 7.78 0.13 1.33
CA VAL A 258 8.34 -0.56 2.49
C VAL A 258 8.79 0.51 3.47
N LYS A 259 8.14 0.59 4.65
CA LYS A 259 8.40 1.63 5.64
C LYS A 259 8.57 1.04 7.04
N GLY A 260 9.62 1.45 7.75
CA GLY A 260 9.88 0.98 9.11
C GLY A 260 10.13 -0.53 9.21
N CYS A 261 10.46 -1.20 8.11
CA CYS A 261 10.52 -2.65 8.05
C CYS A 261 11.94 -3.19 8.21
N TYR A 262 12.00 -4.44 8.64
CA TYR A 262 13.19 -5.24 8.72
C TYR A 262 12.99 -6.51 7.90
N ILE A 263 13.64 -6.61 6.72
CA ILE A 263 13.40 -7.70 5.77
C ILE A 263 14.68 -8.50 5.56
N HIS A 264 14.58 -9.82 5.73
CA HIS A 264 15.72 -10.71 5.60
C HIS A 264 15.32 -12.15 5.21
N GLY A 265 16.31 -12.96 4.86
CA GLY A 265 16.08 -14.37 4.56
C GLY A 265 15.21 -14.63 3.32
N VAL A 266 15.11 -13.65 2.42
CA VAL A 266 14.33 -13.75 1.19
C VAL A 266 15.24 -13.64 -0.03
N LYS A 267 14.76 -14.13 -1.18
CA LYS A 267 15.40 -13.85 -2.45
C LYS A 267 15.19 -12.40 -2.85
N ALA A 268 13.94 -11.96 -2.83
CA ALA A 268 13.58 -10.58 -3.21
C ALA A 268 12.35 -10.09 -2.45
N VAL A 269 12.23 -8.77 -2.32
CA VAL A 269 11.01 -8.14 -1.81
C VAL A 269 9.91 -8.20 -2.87
N TYR A 270 10.25 -7.85 -4.11
CA TYR A 270 9.36 -7.94 -5.26
C TYR A 270 10.08 -8.58 -6.43
N GLY A 271 9.40 -9.44 -7.15
CA GLY A 271 10.01 -10.05 -8.32
C GLY A 271 9.17 -11.14 -8.96
N ARG A 272 9.78 -11.83 -9.91
CA ARG A 272 9.17 -12.99 -10.51
C ARG A 272 9.15 -14.14 -9.54
N GLY A 273 8.00 -14.72 -9.33
CA GLY A 273 7.89 -16.04 -8.72
C GLY A 273 8.57 -17.11 -9.58
N LYS A 274 8.98 -18.20 -8.95
CA LYS A 274 9.68 -19.33 -9.60
C LYS A 274 8.94 -19.88 -10.83
N ASP A 275 7.62 -19.74 -10.87
CA ASP A 275 6.76 -20.26 -11.93
C ASP A 275 6.57 -19.29 -13.10
N LEU A 276 7.03 -18.04 -12.98
CA LEU A 276 7.01 -17.05 -14.06
C LEU A 276 8.28 -17.11 -14.93
N ALA A 277 8.86 -18.29 -15.09
CA ALA A 277 10.00 -18.55 -15.98
C ALA A 277 9.70 -18.31 -17.47
N GLN A 278 8.58 -17.70 -17.80
CA GLN A 278 8.22 -17.38 -19.17
C GLN A 278 8.97 -16.16 -19.67
N LYS A 279 9.75 -16.42 -20.70
CA LYS A 279 10.41 -15.46 -21.55
C LYS A 279 9.45 -14.33 -21.96
N HIS A 280 9.88 -13.07 -21.72
CA HIS A 280 9.46 -11.89 -22.50
C HIS A 280 7.97 -11.84 -22.92
N SER A 281 7.04 -12.06 -22.00
CA SER A 281 5.67 -11.66 -22.27
C SER A 281 5.56 -10.15 -22.14
N THR A 282 4.74 -9.52 -22.96
CA THR A 282 4.42 -8.09 -22.92
C THR A 282 3.74 -7.64 -21.63
N ASP A 283 3.45 -8.58 -20.74
CA ASP A 283 2.72 -8.40 -19.47
C ASP A 283 3.67 -8.30 -18.27
N PHE A 284 4.54 -7.31 -18.26
CA PHE A 284 5.35 -7.02 -17.08
C PHE A 284 4.53 -6.19 -16.08
N SER A 285 4.60 -6.57 -14.80
CA SER A 285 4.17 -5.66 -13.73
C SER A 285 4.95 -4.37 -13.83
N ARG A 286 4.21 -3.29 -13.91
CA ARG A 286 4.75 -1.95 -14.05
C ARG A 286 4.39 -1.18 -12.80
N LEU A 287 5.39 -0.95 -11.94
CA LEU A 287 5.21 -0.11 -10.78
C LEU A 287 5.36 1.36 -11.16
N SER A 288 4.44 2.22 -10.72
CA SER A 288 4.62 3.68 -10.80
C SER A 288 5.72 4.13 -9.87
N SER A 289 5.83 3.51 -8.69
CA SER A 289 6.89 3.80 -7.73
C SER A 289 7.23 2.62 -6.85
N PHE A 290 8.49 2.56 -6.42
CA PHE A 290 8.95 1.71 -5.32
C PHE A 290 9.68 2.58 -4.30
N THR A 291 9.09 2.69 -3.11
CA THR A 291 9.65 3.48 -2.01
C THR A 291 10.11 2.58 -0.88
N ILE A 292 11.32 2.81 -0.40
CA ILE A 292 11.84 2.22 0.84
C ILE A 292 12.22 3.38 1.77
N ASP A 293 11.59 3.45 2.92
CA ASP A 293 11.83 4.48 3.92
C ASP A 293 11.98 3.86 5.30
N ASP A 294 12.90 4.40 6.10
CA ASP A 294 13.17 3.97 7.48
C ASP A 294 13.27 2.44 7.66
N SER A 295 13.90 1.74 6.71
CA SER A 295 13.88 0.30 6.65
C SER A 295 15.28 -0.32 6.63
N ARG A 296 15.39 -1.59 7.06
CA ARG A 296 16.59 -2.41 6.91
C ARG A 296 16.27 -3.62 6.04
N ILE A 297 17.06 -3.80 4.99
CA ILE A 297 16.96 -4.97 4.11
C ILE A 297 18.35 -5.60 4.03
N TYR A 298 18.45 -6.86 4.45
CA TYR A 298 19.76 -7.49 4.53
C TYR A 298 19.74 -8.99 4.21
N ASN A 299 20.89 -9.51 3.79
CA ASN A 299 21.05 -10.94 3.44
C ASN A 299 19.98 -11.40 2.45
N VAL A 300 19.75 -10.61 1.41
CA VAL A 300 18.82 -10.91 0.32
C VAL A 300 19.58 -10.92 -1.01
N GLU A 301 19.05 -11.55 -2.03
CA GLU A 301 19.68 -11.46 -3.35
C GLU A 301 19.47 -10.07 -3.94
N CYS A 302 18.24 -9.57 -3.93
CA CYS A 302 17.88 -8.26 -4.47
C CYS A 302 16.65 -7.68 -3.76
N VAL A 303 16.31 -6.45 -4.06
CA VAL A 303 15.06 -5.82 -3.61
C VAL A 303 13.98 -5.98 -4.66
N PHE A 304 14.34 -5.71 -5.91
CA PHE A 304 13.44 -5.76 -7.07
C PHE A 304 14.07 -6.64 -8.16
N ASP A 305 13.56 -7.87 -8.29
CA ASP A 305 14.06 -8.87 -9.23
C ASP A 305 13.25 -8.87 -10.52
N TYR A 306 13.54 -7.94 -11.41
CA TYR A 306 12.97 -7.88 -12.74
C TYR A 306 11.52 -7.38 -12.85
N GLY A 307 11.33 -6.42 -13.68
CA GLY A 307 10.06 -5.75 -13.99
C GLY A 307 10.33 -4.34 -14.50
N VAL A 308 9.31 -3.51 -14.54
CA VAL A 308 9.43 -2.08 -14.83
C VAL A 308 9.05 -1.31 -13.58
N VAL A 309 9.96 -0.46 -13.09
CA VAL A 309 9.67 0.50 -12.04
C VAL A 309 9.94 1.91 -12.57
N LEU A 310 8.96 2.80 -12.47
CA LEU A 310 9.06 4.15 -13.06
C LEU A 310 9.79 5.11 -12.12
N ALA A 311 9.65 4.96 -10.81
CA ALA A 311 10.36 5.77 -9.82
C ALA A 311 10.88 4.91 -8.67
N VAL A 312 12.11 5.19 -8.21
CA VAL A 312 12.72 4.53 -7.05
C VAL A 312 13.09 5.58 -6.02
N THR A 313 12.62 5.42 -4.80
CA THR A 313 13.02 6.26 -3.66
C THR A 313 13.56 5.39 -2.55
N LEU A 314 14.79 5.66 -2.14
CA LEU A 314 15.45 5.09 -0.98
C LEU A 314 15.73 6.22 -0.01
N ASN A 315 15.20 6.14 1.20
CA ASN A 315 15.39 7.16 2.21
C ASN A 315 15.58 6.56 3.61
N ASN A 316 16.43 7.17 4.43
CA ASN A 316 16.64 6.80 5.83
C ASN A 316 16.81 5.29 6.07
N SER A 317 17.46 4.59 5.16
CA SER A 317 17.43 3.12 5.14
C SER A 317 18.82 2.50 5.05
N THR A 318 18.93 1.28 5.56
CA THR A 318 20.13 0.46 5.44
C THR A 318 19.88 -0.73 4.52
N LEU A 319 20.68 -0.86 3.46
CA LEU A 319 20.78 -2.06 2.65
C LEU A 319 22.13 -2.73 2.91
N TYR A 320 22.09 -4.01 3.31
CA TYR A 320 23.29 -4.71 3.69
C TYR A 320 23.38 -6.12 3.10
N ASN A 321 24.54 -6.48 2.56
CA ASN A 321 24.85 -7.80 2.01
C ASN A 321 23.83 -8.28 0.97
N LEU A 322 23.67 -7.50 -0.11
CA LEU A 322 22.89 -7.88 -1.27
C LEU A 322 23.79 -8.54 -2.32
N SER A 323 23.41 -9.74 -2.77
CA SER A 323 24.26 -10.55 -3.64
C SER A 323 24.05 -10.27 -5.13
N GLN A 324 22.95 -9.64 -5.50
CA GLN A 324 22.59 -9.29 -6.87
C GLN A 324 22.30 -7.79 -7.00
N ILE A 325 21.86 -7.34 -8.17
CA ILE A 325 21.42 -5.96 -8.41
C ILE A 325 20.22 -5.67 -7.49
N ALA A 326 20.30 -4.59 -6.70
CA ALA A 326 19.24 -4.31 -5.74
C ALA A 326 17.92 -3.98 -6.45
N PHE A 327 17.97 -3.12 -7.48
CA PHE A 327 16.82 -2.75 -8.31
C PHE A 327 17.14 -2.95 -9.78
N PHE A 328 16.58 -3.98 -10.39
CA PHE A 328 16.75 -4.24 -11.82
C PHE A 328 15.47 -3.91 -12.60
N SER A 329 15.44 -2.76 -13.25
CA SER A 329 14.36 -2.35 -14.14
C SER A 329 14.67 -2.73 -15.57
N SER A 330 13.93 -3.66 -16.13
CA SER A 330 14.11 -4.15 -17.50
C SER A 330 13.20 -3.41 -18.47
N LYS A 331 13.71 -3.13 -19.66
CA LYS A 331 12.90 -2.64 -20.77
C LYS A 331 11.98 -3.72 -21.31
N SER A 332 10.69 -3.43 -21.46
CA SER A 332 9.82 -4.16 -22.36
C SER A 332 10.30 -3.91 -23.82
N ASN A 333 10.22 -4.91 -24.69
CA ASN A 333 10.59 -4.73 -26.11
C ASN A 333 9.62 -3.85 -26.91
N ASP A 334 8.58 -3.34 -26.29
CA ASP A 334 7.62 -2.46 -26.92
C ASP A 334 8.10 -1.03 -26.89
N THR A 335 8.43 -0.51 -28.06
CA THR A 335 9.28 0.68 -28.26
C THR A 335 8.56 2.01 -28.05
N ASN A 336 7.23 2.01 -27.81
CA ASN A 336 6.46 3.25 -27.90
C ASN A 336 5.99 3.86 -26.58
N ASP A 337 6.08 3.15 -25.43
CA ASP A 337 5.48 3.62 -24.17
C ASP A 337 6.38 3.54 -22.93
N ILE A 338 7.69 3.35 -23.13
CA ILE A 338 8.58 3.14 -22.00
C ILE A 338 8.97 4.47 -21.40
N LYS A 339 8.24 4.84 -20.36
CA LYS A 339 8.72 5.86 -19.43
C LYS A 339 9.94 5.31 -18.70
N GLN A 340 10.85 6.19 -18.46
CA GLN A 340 12.15 5.93 -17.88
C GLN A 340 11.98 5.69 -16.37
N CYS A 341 12.92 4.96 -15.75
CA CYS A 341 13.01 4.90 -14.30
C CYS A 341 13.50 6.27 -13.78
N GLU A 342 12.57 7.15 -13.47
CA GLU A 342 12.84 8.52 -13.03
C GLU A 342 11.69 9.07 -12.18
N PRO A 343 11.98 9.69 -11.05
CA PRO A 343 13.32 9.90 -10.51
C PRO A 343 13.87 8.64 -9.79
N ILE A 344 15.20 8.53 -9.72
CA ILE A 344 15.90 7.68 -8.77
C ILE A 344 16.44 8.59 -7.67
N LYS A 345 15.98 8.42 -6.44
CA LYS A 345 16.37 9.19 -5.26
C LYS A 345 16.94 8.28 -4.18
N VAL A 346 18.13 8.60 -3.69
CA VAL A 346 18.79 7.87 -2.61
C VAL A 346 19.30 8.89 -1.61
N THR A 347 18.70 8.94 -0.44
CA THR A 347 19.00 9.97 0.56
C THR A 347 19.11 9.39 1.95
N ASN A 348 20.08 9.85 2.73
CA ASN A 348 20.30 9.43 4.12
C ASN A 348 20.41 7.90 4.29
N CYS A 349 21.05 7.22 3.36
CA CYS A 349 21.12 5.75 3.38
C CYS A 349 22.51 5.24 3.78
N THR A 350 22.52 4.06 4.38
CA THR A 350 23.72 3.28 4.65
C THR A 350 23.70 2.03 3.76
N LEU A 351 24.61 1.97 2.77
CA LEU A 351 24.66 0.93 1.76
C LEU A 351 25.98 0.14 1.95
N VAL A 352 25.88 -1.10 2.45
CA VAL A 352 27.07 -1.88 2.84
C VAL A 352 27.05 -3.24 2.15
N ASP A 353 28.20 -3.65 1.62
CA ASP A 353 28.39 -4.95 0.98
C ASP A 353 27.41 -5.26 -0.15
N LEU A 354 27.06 -4.25 -0.94
CA LEU A 354 26.35 -4.47 -2.19
C LEU A 354 27.32 -5.05 -3.22
N LYS A 355 27.10 -6.33 -3.60
CA LYS A 355 28.01 -7.05 -4.51
C LYS A 355 27.78 -6.72 -5.97
N LYS A 356 26.69 -6.06 -6.29
CA LYS A 356 26.30 -5.60 -7.62
C LYS A 356 25.73 -4.18 -7.56
N ASN A 357 25.24 -3.67 -8.68
CA ASN A 357 24.71 -2.33 -8.75
C ASN A 357 23.50 -2.10 -7.81
N LEU A 358 23.37 -0.90 -7.26
CA LEU A 358 22.18 -0.52 -6.52
C LEU A 358 20.99 -0.43 -7.48
N VAL A 359 21.09 0.37 -8.54
CA VAL A 359 20.06 0.45 -9.57
C VAL A 359 20.68 0.14 -10.93
N GLN A 360 20.02 -0.72 -11.67
CA GLN A 360 20.40 -1.01 -13.06
C GLN A 360 19.17 -0.97 -13.95
N THR A 361 19.27 -0.25 -15.07
CA THR A 361 18.24 -0.21 -16.09
C THR A 361 18.75 -0.84 -17.38
N ALA A 362 17.93 -1.67 -18.03
CA ALA A 362 18.25 -2.18 -19.35
C ALA A 362 18.02 -1.08 -20.40
N GLY A 363 19.04 -0.80 -21.21
CA GLY A 363 18.93 0.11 -22.37
C GLY A 363 19.16 1.60 -22.10
N GLY A 364 19.70 1.98 -20.95
CA GLY A 364 20.11 3.37 -20.69
C GLY A 364 18.95 4.33 -20.40
N TYR A 365 17.88 3.83 -19.77
CA TYR A 365 16.70 4.59 -19.43
C TYR A 365 16.53 4.70 -17.92
N GLY A 366 16.90 5.80 -17.34
CA GLY A 366 16.73 6.09 -15.93
C GLY A 366 17.56 7.32 -15.56
N TYR A 367 17.10 8.09 -14.58
CA TYR A 367 17.79 9.27 -14.11
C TYR A 367 17.95 9.24 -12.61
N LEU A 368 19.21 9.22 -12.15
CA LEU A 368 19.54 9.50 -10.77
C LEU A 368 19.39 11.00 -10.55
N THR A 369 18.38 11.41 -9.78
CA THR A 369 18.12 12.82 -9.50
C THR A 369 18.73 13.28 -8.18
N ASN A 370 18.74 12.41 -7.16
CA ASN A 370 19.29 12.72 -5.86
C ASN A 370 20.15 11.58 -5.32
N TYR A 371 21.35 11.92 -4.89
CA TYR A 371 22.23 11.03 -4.14
C TYR A 371 22.91 11.85 -3.04
N GLU A 372 22.31 11.86 -1.85
CA GLU A 372 22.65 12.83 -0.82
C GLU A 372 22.75 12.20 0.56
N ASN A 373 23.76 12.62 1.31
CA ASN A 373 23.94 12.21 2.70
C ASN A 373 24.06 10.68 2.89
N ASN A 374 24.64 9.95 1.94
CA ASN A 374 24.74 8.51 2.00
C ASN A 374 26.13 8.05 2.44
N ILE A 375 26.16 6.90 3.13
CA ILE A 375 27.40 6.14 3.35
C ILE A 375 27.35 4.90 2.48
N SER A 376 28.39 4.65 1.66
CA SER A 376 28.42 3.55 0.72
C SER A 376 29.72 2.75 0.78
N ILE A 377 29.58 1.46 1.05
CA ILE A 377 30.66 0.47 0.98
C ILE A 377 30.24 -0.59 -0.03
N LEU A 378 30.63 -0.39 -1.27
CA LEU A 378 30.27 -1.27 -2.38
C LEU A 378 31.40 -2.25 -2.68
N ALA A 379 31.07 -3.42 -3.19
CA ALA A 379 32.07 -4.39 -3.60
C ALA A 379 32.54 -4.10 -5.04
N GLY A 380 33.85 -3.98 -5.22
CA GLY A 380 34.50 -4.02 -6.53
C GLY A 380 33.93 -3.06 -7.57
N ASP A 381 33.34 -3.62 -8.63
CA ASP A 381 32.79 -2.87 -9.77
C ASP A 381 31.31 -2.49 -9.63
N ALA A 382 30.73 -2.55 -8.44
CA ALA A 382 29.36 -2.17 -8.21
C ALA A 382 29.12 -0.66 -8.46
N HIS A 383 28.01 -0.32 -9.07
CA HIS A 383 27.61 1.06 -9.37
C HIS A 383 26.41 1.46 -8.53
N ILE A 384 26.31 2.73 -8.16
CA ILE A 384 25.07 3.28 -7.61
C ILE A 384 23.97 3.25 -8.70
N ALA A 385 24.33 3.63 -9.91
CA ALA A 385 23.41 3.59 -11.03
C ALA A 385 24.12 3.16 -12.31
N TYR A 386 23.68 2.08 -12.92
CA TYR A 386 24.24 1.53 -14.16
C TYR A 386 23.18 1.48 -15.27
N GLY A 387 23.57 1.83 -16.49
CA GLY A 387 22.64 1.96 -17.61
C GLY A 387 21.65 3.12 -17.45
N VAL A 388 21.89 3.96 -16.48
CA VAL A 388 21.13 5.17 -16.16
C VAL A 388 21.80 6.32 -16.89
N LYS A 389 21.04 7.20 -17.54
CA LYS A 389 21.60 8.42 -18.11
C LYS A 389 22.03 9.35 -16.98
N GLY A 390 23.22 9.91 -17.11
CA GLY A 390 23.80 10.72 -16.06
C GLY A 390 23.30 12.16 -16.02
N ALA A 391 23.99 12.93 -15.18
CA ALA A 391 23.67 14.29 -14.80
C ALA A 391 23.63 15.34 -15.91
N ASN A 392 23.99 15.02 -17.16
CA ASN A 392 24.11 16.00 -18.22
C ASN A 392 22.84 16.24 -19.06
N ASN A 393 21.68 15.75 -18.60
CA ASN A 393 20.45 16.05 -19.28
C ASN A 393 19.84 17.35 -18.74
N SER A 394 19.74 18.37 -19.61
CA SER A 394 19.19 19.69 -19.27
C SER A 394 17.74 19.71 -18.76
N ALA A 395 17.05 18.57 -18.82
CA ALA A 395 15.66 18.44 -18.33
C ALA A 395 15.55 18.17 -16.81
N TYR A 396 16.66 17.80 -16.14
CA TYR A 396 16.64 17.43 -14.73
C TYR A 396 17.71 18.12 -13.93
N THR A 397 17.35 18.54 -12.71
CA THR A 397 18.31 19.00 -11.71
C THR A 397 18.83 17.81 -10.94
N PHE A 398 20.14 17.60 -10.96
CA PHE A 398 20.80 16.53 -10.22
C PHE A 398 21.41 17.10 -8.95
N VAL A 399 21.19 16.42 -7.84
CA VAL A 399 21.80 16.77 -6.55
C VAL A 399 22.61 15.58 -6.08
N ILE A 400 23.94 15.69 -6.16
CA ILE A 400 24.88 14.70 -5.61
C ILE A 400 25.79 15.46 -4.66
N GLN A 401 25.59 15.23 -3.36
CA GLN A 401 26.32 15.98 -2.34
C GLN A 401 26.43 15.26 -1.03
N ASN A 402 27.44 15.61 -0.27
CA ASN A 402 27.61 15.18 1.11
C ASN A 402 27.53 13.65 1.29
N ASN A 403 28.26 12.90 0.47
CA ASN A 403 28.30 11.45 0.55
C ASN A 403 29.68 10.97 0.99
N ILE A 404 29.74 9.81 1.63
CA ILE A 404 30.97 9.11 2.00
C ILE A 404 30.98 7.74 1.33
N ALA A 405 32.13 7.37 0.78
CA ALA A 405 32.40 6.02 0.31
C ALA A 405 33.67 5.46 0.96
N ALA A 406 33.72 4.16 1.19
CA ALA A 406 34.98 3.57 1.63
C ALA A 406 36.00 3.57 0.49
N THR A 407 37.26 3.81 0.81
CA THR A 407 38.38 3.72 -0.13
C THR A 407 38.36 2.38 -0.87
N GLY A 408 38.45 2.42 -2.18
CA GLY A 408 38.35 1.25 -3.04
C GLY A 408 36.90 0.81 -3.36
N SER A 409 35.90 1.43 -2.74
CA SER A 409 34.50 1.30 -3.17
C SER A 409 34.30 2.15 -4.41
N GLY A 410 34.32 1.53 -5.57
CA GLY A 410 34.13 2.25 -6.83
C GLY A 410 32.70 2.78 -6.96
N ILE A 411 32.39 3.94 -6.38
CA ILE A 411 31.13 4.61 -6.67
C ILE A 411 31.18 5.12 -8.09
N LYS A 412 30.55 4.38 -8.98
CA LYS A 412 30.38 4.80 -10.36
C LYS A 412 28.96 5.28 -10.56
N ILE A 413 28.82 6.52 -10.95
CA ILE A 413 27.58 7.11 -11.43
C ILE A 413 27.88 7.54 -12.87
N ALA A 414 27.06 7.08 -13.82
CA ALA A 414 27.29 7.40 -15.22
C ALA A 414 27.35 8.93 -15.44
N ASP A 415 28.30 9.38 -16.23
CA ASP A 415 28.51 10.80 -16.60
C ASP A 415 28.73 11.77 -15.41
N PHE A 416 29.08 11.26 -14.23
CA PHE A 416 29.40 12.07 -13.07
C PHE A 416 30.89 12.03 -12.78
N THR A 417 31.46 13.22 -12.68
CA THR A 417 32.86 13.40 -12.22
C THR A 417 32.79 13.84 -10.76
N ASN A 418 33.42 13.08 -9.86
CA ASN A 418 33.50 13.44 -8.45
C ASN A 418 34.31 14.74 -8.29
N ASN A 419 33.62 15.80 -7.86
CA ASN A 419 34.18 17.11 -7.57
C ASN A 419 34.17 17.43 -6.07
N GLY A 420 34.29 16.40 -5.22
CA GLY A 420 34.22 16.50 -3.77
C GLY A 420 32.80 16.25 -3.19
N ALA A 421 31.84 15.90 -4.04
CA ALA A 421 30.50 15.52 -3.59
C ALA A 421 30.44 14.13 -2.91
N ILE A 422 31.53 13.35 -3.07
CA ILE A 422 31.72 12.05 -2.42
C ILE A 422 33.13 12.03 -1.82
N ASP A 423 33.21 11.91 -0.50
CA ASP A 423 34.46 11.68 0.23
C ASP A 423 34.78 10.18 0.17
N ASP A 424 35.78 9.78 -0.58
CA ASP A 424 36.27 8.40 -0.77
C ASP A 424 37.65 8.15 -0.13
N THR A 425 38.04 9.00 0.81
CA THR A 425 39.35 8.98 1.44
C THR A 425 39.43 8.05 2.65
N LYS A 426 38.30 7.66 3.23
CA LYS A 426 38.22 6.87 4.48
C LYS A 426 38.11 5.38 4.20
N SER A 427 38.81 4.58 5.00
CA SER A 427 38.61 3.13 5.03
C SER A 427 37.27 2.77 5.70
N ARG A 428 36.80 1.55 5.48
CA ARG A 428 35.61 1.02 6.15
C ARG A 428 35.70 1.11 7.69
N ALA A 429 36.86 0.78 8.25
CA ALA A 429 37.10 0.84 9.69
C ALA A 429 37.09 2.28 10.25
N GLU A 430 37.51 3.26 9.44
CA GLU A 430 37.42 4.67 9.83
C GLU A 430 35.98 5.21 9.72
N ILE A 431 35.16 4.61 8.87
CA ILE A 431 33.74 4.97 8.76
C ILE A 431 32.94 4.29 9.89
N PHE A 432 33.15 2.99 10.12
CA PHE A 432 32.43 2.18 11.11
C PHE A 432 33.40 1.51 12.10
N PRO A 433 33.92 2.24 13.09
CA PRO A 433 34.93 1.71 14.01
C PRO A 433 34.43 0.60 14.93
N ASN A 434 33.13 0.52 15.17
CA ASN A 434 32.47 -0.47 15.99
C ASN A 434 31.42 -1.28 15.20
N GLU A 435 31.73 -1.57 13.94
CA GLU A 435 30.84 -2.32 13.08
C GLU A 435 30.53 -3.71 13.67
N ASP A 436 29.26 -4.07 13.75
CA ASP A 436 28.79 -5.41 14.03
C ASP A 436 27.88 -5.90 12.92
N VAL A 437 28.39 -6.81 12.11
CA VAL A 437 27.69 -7.43 10.98
C VAL A 437 27.01 -8.75 11.36
N GLY A 438 27.09 -9.18 12.63
CA GLY A 438 26.40 -10.38 13.12
C GLY A 438 24.89 -10.24 13.02
N ASP A 439 24.18 -11.33 12.74
CA ASP A 439 22.71 -11.44 12.66
C ASP A 439 22.02 -10.19 12.08
N GLY A 440 22.42 -9.86 10.84
CA GLY A 440 21.71 -8.83 10.07
C GLY A 440 22.19 -7.40 10.26
N GLY A 441 23.45 -7.18 10.62
CA GLY A 441 23.99 -5.84 10.78
C GLY A 441 23.42 -5.14 12.00
N LYS A 442 23.95 -5.46 13.17
CA LYS A 442 23.47 -4.90 14.45
C LYS A 442 23.97 -3.50 14.71
N ASN A 443 25.07 -3.11 14.08
CA ASN A 443 25.67 -1.82 14.32
C ASN A 443 26.42 -1.29 13.10
N PHE A 444 25.91 -0.24 12.50
CA PHE A 444 26.57 0.61 11.51
C PHE A 444 26.70 2.05 12.01
N THR A 445 26.91 2.24 13.33
CA THR A 445 27.13 3.57 13.89
C THR A 445 28.41 4.16 13.28
N PRO A 446 28.32 5.30 12.60
CA PRO A 446 29.50 5.94 12.01
C PRO A 446 30.43 6.50 13.08
N ALA A 447 31.67 6.72 12.72
CA ALA A 447 32.64 7.42 13.56
C ALA A 447 32.16 8.82 13.94
N ASP A 448 32.64 9.32 15.08
CA ASP A 448 32.35 10.67 15.55
C ASP A 448 32.66 11.71 14.48
N GLY A 449 31.74 12.65 14.26
CA GLY A 449 31.85 13.67 13.23
C GLY A 449 31.25 13.28 11.88
N ILE A 450 30.88 12.03 11.65
CA ILE A 450 30.10 11.60 10.47
C ILE A 450 28.61 11.68 10.82
N THR A 451 27.91 12.64 10.23
CA THR A 451 26.49 12.94 10.55
C THR A 451 25.52 12.52 9.46
N ILE A 452 26.00 11.78 8.46
CA ILE A 452 25.22 11.31 7.32
C ILE A 452 24.96 9.79 7.41
N GLY A 453 24.27 9.24 6.43
CA GLY A 453 23.83 7.86 6.42
C GLY A 453 22.44 7.68 7.06
N ASP A 454 22.04 6.45 7.28
CA ASP A 454 20.77 6.10 7.90
C ASP A 454 20.68 6.70 9.32
N PRO A 455 19.64 7.53 9.61
CA PRO A 455 19.48 8.19 10.90
C PRO A 455 19.45 7.24 12.12
N ARG A 456 19.06 6.01 11.91
CA ARG A 456 19.01 4.94 12.92
C ARG A 456 20.35 4.66 13.58
N TRP A 457 21.43 4.89 12.87
CA TRP A 457 22.80 4.67 13.34
C TRP A 457 23.48 5.92 13.91
N LYS A 458 22.83 7.07 13.80
CA LYS A 458 23.36 8.32 14.35
C LYS A 458 23.16 8.35 15.86
N LYS A 459 24.17 8.83 16.57
CA LYS A 459 24.09 9.08 18.02
C LYS A 459 23.51 10.45 18.32
#